data_f34b775b1fa2ee952764c77dd96715d7
#
_entry.id   f34b775b1fa2ee952764c77dd96715d7
#
_cell.length_a   1.000
_cell.length_b   1.000
_cell.length_c   1.000
_cell.angle_alpha   90.00
_cell.angle_beta   90.00
_cell.angle_gamma   90.00
#
_symmetry.space_group_name_H-M   'P 1'
#
loop_
_entity.id
_entity.type
_entity.pdbx_description
1 polymer ?
#
loop_
_entity_poly.entity_id
_entity_poly.type
_entity_poly.pdbx_seq_one_letter_code
_entity_poly.pdbx_strand_id
1 'polypeptide(L)'
;MKKLIDTLKNIWKIEDLRQRILITVLFVAIYRFGTKIVLPGIDYNGLDKLQDQTATGLMSLLDMFSGGAFSHASIFALGIMPYISASIVMQLLAVAVPYFQKMQREGESGRKKISAYTRYLTVAILLFQAPSYLFNLKFQVGPALASGIDWPVFMVPATIILAAGSMFILWLGERITDKGIGNGVSLIIMIGIIARLPNAFFQEAGSRFAAATGGGLVMFLIEIIILYAVVCASIVLVQGVRKIPVQYAKRVVGNKTYGGARQYIPLKLFAANVMPIIFAQALMFIPLAIVQYANPQEASWFTRSLMDHQSWLYNVIFAILIIAFTYFYTAITLNPTQMAEDMKRNNGFIPGVKPGKDTAEYIDTVMSRITLPGSLFIAFIAIMPAFAGLLDVKQEFAQFFGGTSLLILVGVVLDTLQQIESHLLMRHYDGLLSSGRIHGRGGVAAY
;
A
#
# COMPACT_ATOMS: atom_id res chain seq x y z
N MET A 1 -26.74 3.89 -12.47
CA MET A 1 -27.03 4.66 -11.25
C MET A 1 -27.97 3.94 -10.27
N LYS A 2 -29.15 3.41 -10.67
CA LYS A 2 -30.06 2.69 -9.75
C LYS A 2 -29.39 1.51 -9.01
N LYS A 3 -28.64 0.65 -9.72
CA LYS A 3 -27.90 -0.47 -9.10
C LYS A 3 -26.89 -0.03 -8.03
N LEU A 4 -26.16 1.06 -8.23
CA LEU A 4 -25.22 1.60 -7.26
C LEU A 4 -25.93 2.11 -6.01
N ILE A 5 -27.05 2.82 -6.18
CA ILE A 5 -27.86 3.32 -5.06
C ILE A 5 -28.47 2.16 -4.26
N ASP A 6 -28.93 1.11 -4.94
CA ASP A 6 -29.48 -0.07 -4.29
C ASP A 6 -28.38 -0.86 -3.53
N THR A 7 -27.18 -0.96 -4.09
CA THR A 7 -26.04 -1.57 -3.40
C THR A 7 -25.64 -0.77 -2.16
N LEU A 8 -25.55 0.55 -2.25
CA LEU A 8 -25.28 1.41 -1.11
C LEU A 8 -26.36 1.31 -0.02
N LYS A 9 -27.64 1.28 -0.41
CA LYS A 9 -28.74 1.06 0.53
C LYS A 9 -28.65 -0.31 1.23
N ASN A 10 -28.27 -1.35 0.50
CA ASN A 10 -28.11 -2.69 1.05
C ASN A 10 -26.93 -2.77 2.03
N ILE A 11 -25.80 -2.11 1.71
CA ILE A 11 -24.64 -1.96 2.61
C ILE A 11 -25.08 -1.28 3.92
N TRP A 12 -25.86 -0.20 3.83
CA TRP A 12 -26.30 0.57 5.00
C TRP A 12 -27.34 -0.15 5.88
N LYS A 13 -28.08 -1.11 5.30
CA LYS A 13 -29.06 -1.94 6.04
C LYS A 13 -28.40 -2.99 6.93
N ILE A 14 -27.14 -3.38 6.65
CA ILE A 14 -26.41 -4.37 7.44
C ILE A 14 -25.75 -3.65 8.61
N GLU A 15 -26.23 -3.91 9.82
CA GLU A 15 -25.79 -3.21 11.03
C GLU A 15 -24.30 -3.37 11.33
N ASP A 16 -23.77 -4.59 11.24
CA ASP A 16 -22.34 -4.89 11.46
C ASP A 16 -21.46 -4.13 10.44
N LEU A 17 -21.80 -4.16 9.15
CA LEU A 17 -21.06 -3.49 8.11
C LEU A 17 -21.12 -1.96 8.26
N ARG A 18 -22.29 -1.42 8.62
CA ARG A 18 -22.47 0.00 8.92
C ARG A 18 -21.60 0.45 10.08
N GLN A 19 -21.56 -0.32 11.19
CA GLN A 19 -20.70 -0.02 12.35
C GLN A 19 -19.23 -0.02 11.96
N ARG A 20 -18.75 -0.99 11.19
CA ARG A 20 -17.37 -1.07 10.70
C ARG A 20 -17.00 0.12 9.82
N ILE A 21 -17.89 0.53 8.90
CA ILE A 21 -17.70 1.72 8.07
C ILE A 21 -17.60 2.98 8.94
N LEU A 22 -18.51 3.17 9.89
CA LEU A 22 -18.52 4.33 10.77
C LEU A 22 -17.25 4.42 11.63
N ILE A 23 -16.80 3.28 12.18
CA ILE A 23 -15.53 3.21 12.92
C ILE A 23 -14.34 3.59 12.03
N THR A 24 -14.30 3.07 10.80
CA THR A 24 -13.23 3.41 9.85
C THR A 24 -13.22 4.91 9.54
N VAL A 25 -14.38 5.50 9.24
CA VAL A 25 -14.51 6.94 8.95
C VAL A 25 -14.12 7.78 10.17
N LEU A 26 -14.52 7.37 11.38
CA LEU A 26 -14.15 8.07 12.61
C LEU A 26 -12.63 8.09 12.82
N PHE A 27 -11.96 6.94 12.71
CA PHE A 27 -10.51 6.86 12.89
C PHE A 27 -9.74 7.62 11.81
N VAL A 28 -10.24 7.61 10.58
CA VAL A 28 -9.71 8.42 9.49
C VAL A 28 -9.85 9.91 9.78
N ALA A 29 -11.00 10.35 10.30
CA ALA A 29 -11.20 11.75 10.69
C ALA A 29 -10.23 12.18 11.79
N ILE A 30 -9.99 11.31 12.81
CA ILE A 30 -9.00 11.56 13.86
C ILE A 30 -7.58 11.70 13.26
N TYR A 31 -7.21 10.81 12.35
CA TYR A 31 -5.92 10.90 11.64
C TYR A 31 -5.80 12.22 10.88
N ARG A 32 -6.80 12.59 10.08
CA ARG A 32 -6.79 13.85 9.30
C ARG A 32 -6.74 15.10 10.16
N PHE A 33 -7.44 15.10 11.29
CA PHE A 33 -7.35 16.19 12.25
C PHE A 33 -5.93 16.35 12.81
N GLY A 34 -5.30 15.24 13.22
CA GLY A 34 -3.94 15.24 13.76
C GLY A 34 -2.86 15.68 12.76
N THR A 35 -3.06 15.46 11.44
CA THR A 35 -2.11 15.95 10.42
C THR A 35 -2.05 17.48 10.31
N LYS A 36 -3.01 18.21 10.87
CA LYS A 36 -3.06 19.67 10.88
C LYS A 36 -2.55 20.30 12.19
N ILE A 37 -2.26 19.48 13.21
CA ILE A 37 -1.72 19.97 14.48
C ILE A 37 -0.21 20.13 14.34
N VAL A 38 0.27 21.38 14.33
CA VAL A 38 1.71 21.70 14.24
C VAL A 38 2.43 21.32 15.54
N LEU A 39 3.70 20.94 15.44
CA LEU A 39 4.56 20.66 16.60
C LEU A 39 4.64 21.89 17.53
N PRO A 40 4.42 21.73 18.84
CA PRO A 40 4.55 22.82 19.81
C PRO A 40 5.95 23.44 19.72
N GLY A 41 6.02 24.77 19.62
CA GLY A 41 7.27 25.51 19.52
C GLY A 41 7.69 25.91 18.09
N ILE A 42 6.91 25.57 17.08
CA ILE A 42 7.10 26.02 15.70
C ILE A 42 6.07 27.10 15.37
N ASP A 43 6.53 28.20 14.77
CA ASP A 43 5.64 29.28 14.28
C ASP A 43 5.08 28.89 12.91
N TYR A 44 3.76 28.97 12.76
CA TYR A 44 3.04 28.63 11.53
C TYR A 44 3.47 29.50 10.34
N ASN A 45 3.78 30.76 10.57
CA ASN A 45 4.16 31.73 9.52
C ASN A 45 5.50 31.38 8.83
N GLY A 46 6.34 30.55 9.44
CA GLY A 46 7.62 30.10 8.86
C GLY A 46 7.49 28.86 7.98
N LEU A 47 6.33 28.23 7.93
CA LEU A 47 6.14 26.93 7.24
C LEU A 47 5.94 27.06 5.72
N ASP A 48 5.65 28.27 5.19
CA ASP A 48 5.45 28.46 3.75
C ASP A 48 6.70 28.04 2.94
N LYS A 49 7.88 28.38 3.46
CA LYS A 49 9.16 27.97 2.84
C LYS A 49 9.36 26.44 2.84
N LEU A 50 8.89 25.77 3.88
CA LEU A 50 8.94 24.31 3.96
C LEU A 50 8.00 23.66 2.94
N GLN A 51 6.81 24.23 2.72
CA GLN A 51 5.87 23.76 1.72
C GLN A 51 6.45 23.89 0.31
N ASP A 52 7.07 25.01 -0.03
CA ASP A 52 7.69 25.23 -1.34
C ASP A 52 8.83 24.24 -1.60
N GLN A 53 9.65 23.94 -0.61
CA GLN A 53 10.76 23.00 -0.73
C GLN A 53 10.31 21.55 -0.75
N THR A 54 9.22 21.21 -0.07
CA THR A 54 8.63 19.85 -0.09
C THR A 54 7.74 19.62 -1.31
N ALA A 55 7.43 20.65 -2.10
CA ALA A 55 6.69 20.49 -3.35
C ALA A 55 7.50 19.75 -4.44
N THR A 56 8.83 19.76 -4.35
CA THR A 56 9.71 19.16 -5.36
C THR A 56 10.60 18.05 -4.78
N GLY A 57 11.01 17.11 -5.63
CA GLY A 57 11.97 16.08 -5.26
C GLY A 57 11.38 14.97 -4.36
N LEU A 58 12.27 14.29 -3.64
CA LEU A 58 11.92 13.14 -2.79
C LEU A 58 11.13 13.53 -1.53
N MET A 59 11.29 14.75 -1.06
CA MET A 59 10.53 15.28 0.07
C MET A 59 9.04 15.31 -0.23
N SER A 60 8.65 15.53 -1.49
CA SER A 60 7.24 15.52 -1.91
C SER A 60 6.59 14.15 -1.77
N LEU A 61 7.37 13.06 -1.97
CA LEU A 61 6.87 11.70 -1.73
C LEU A 61 6.65 11.42 -0.24
N LEU A 62 7.60 11.81 0.63
CA LEU A 62 7.43 11.68 2.08
C LEU A 62 6.20 12.42 2.55
N ASP A 63 6.02 13.64 2.05
CA ASP A 63 4.89 14.48 2.38
C ASP A 63 3.57 13.91 1.84
N MET A 64 3.58 13.29 0.68
CA MET A 64 2.41 12.60 0.13
C MET A 64 2.00 11.40 0.98
N PHE A 65 2.93 10.55 1.43
CA PHE A 65 2.65 9.42 2.31
C PHE A 65 2.18 9.84 3.71
N SER A 66 2.65 10.98 4.20
CA SER A 66 2.17 11.56 5.46
C SER A 66 0.87 12.35 5.31
N GLY A 67 0.35 12.50 4.07
CA GLY A 67 -0.88 13.25 3.78
C GLY A 67 -0.77 14.74 4.04
N GLY A 68 0.41 15.33 3.82
CA GLY A 68 0.71 16.74 4.05
C GLY A 68 1.18 17.05 5.49
N ALA A 69 1.35 16.02 6.32
CA ALA A 69 1.78 16.21 7.70
C ALA A 69 3.26 16.61 7.80
N PHE A 70 4.08 16.16 6.85
CA PHE A 70 5.50 16.47 6.79
C PHE A 70 5.75 17.95 6.48
N SER A 71 5.10 18.51 5.47
CA SER A 71 5.21 19.93 5.07
C SER A 71 4.60 20.90 6.07
N HIS A 72 3.64 20.44 6.88
CA HIS A 72 3.04 21.23 7.95
C HIS A 72 3.78 21.08 9.29
N ALA A 73 4.92 20.40 9.34
CA ALA A 73 5.65 20.11 10.59
C ALA A 73 4.71 19.64 11.71
N SER A 74 3.78 18.75 11.40
CA SER A 74 2.76 18.30 12.34
C SER A 74 3.29 17.25 13.32
N ILE A 75 2.52 16.98 14.38
CA ILE A 75 2.82 15.86 15.31
C ILE A 75 2.85 14.51 14.60
N PHE A 76 2.26 14.40 13.41
CA PHE A 76 2.24 13.22 12.56
C PHE A 76 3.20 13.31 11.36
N ALA A 77 4.19 14.20 11.39
CA ALA A 77 5.07 14.46 10.26
C ALA A 77 5.79 13.21 9.71
N LEU A 78 6.23 12.30 10.57
CA LEU A 78 6.87 11.06 10.16
C LEU A 78 5.87 10.00 9.64
N GLY A 79 4.58 10.19 9.92
CA GLY A 79 3.51 9.30 9.46
C GLY A 79 3.73 7.84 9.84
N ILE A 80 3.41 6.95 8.91
CA ILE A 80 3.53 5.49 9.08
C ILE A 80 4.83 4.92 8.48
N MET A 81 5.67 5.76 7.85
CA MET A 81 6.89 5.33 7.16
C MET A 81 7.87 4.53 8.04
N PRO A 82 8.13 4.91 9.31
CA PRO A 82 9.01 4.14 10.18
C PRO A 82 8.53 2.71 10.41
N TYR A 83 7.21 2.51 10.53
CA TYR A 83 6.62 1.19 10.65
C TYR A 83 6.75 0.37 9.35
N ILE A 84 6.56 0.99 8.20
CA ILE A 84 6.76 0.31 6.91
C ILE A 84 8.20 -0.18 6.81
N SER A 85 9.18 0.69 7.10
CA SER A 85 10.60 0.31 7.10
C SER A 85 10.89 -0.83 8.07
N ALA A 86 10.36 -0.78 9.28
CA ALA A 86 10.50 -1.86 10.27
C ALA A 86 9.86 -3.17 9.80
N SER A 87 8.67 -3.10 9.20
CA SER A 87 7.97 -4.27 8.65
C SER A 87 8.75 -4.92 7.53
N ILE A 88 9.36 -4.12 6.65
CA ILE A 88 10.23 -4.57 5.57
C ILE A 88 11.43 -5.35 6.14
N VAL A 89 12.15 -4.74 7.08
CA VAL A 89 13.31 -5.37 7.72
C VAL A 89 12.92 -6.69 8.38
N MET A 90 11.79 -6.73 9.10
CA MET A 90 11.32 -7.96 9.75
C MET A 90 10.91 -9.04 8.75
N GLN A 91 10.31 -8.68 7.61
CA GLN A 91 9.99 -9.64 6.54
C GLN A 91 11.26 -10.21 5.90
N LEU A 92 12.28 -9.38 5.64
CA LEU A 92 13.57 -9.85 5.14
C LEU A 92 14.28 -10.77 6.17
N LEU A 93 14.24 -10.42 7.46
CA LEU A 93 14.79 -11.25 8.53
C LEU A 93 14.05 -12.58 8.65
N ALA A 94 12.72 -12.58 8.43
CA ALA A 94 11.93 -13.81 8.44
C ALA A 94 12.30 -14.79 7.32
N VAL A 95 12.92 -14.30 6.25
CA VAL A 95 13.44 -15.13 5.15
C VAL A 95 14.91 -15.52 5.38
N ALA A 96 15.73 -14.57 5.84
CA ALA A 96 17.16 -14.75 5.93
C ALA A 96 17.60 -15.52 7.19
N VAL A 97 16.88 -15.36 8.31
CA VAL A 97 17.27 -15.88 9.62
C VAL A 97 16.39 -17.06 10.04
N PRO A 98 16.97 -18.27 10.28
CA PRO A 98 16.21 -19.47 10.62
C PRO A 98 15.32 -19.34 11.87
N TYR A 99 15.72 -18.50 12.83
CA TYR A 99 14.95 -18.21 14.04
C TYR A 99 13.58 -17.59 13.71
N PHE A 100 13.57 -16.56 12.87
CA PHE A 100 12.32 -15.90 12.45
C PHE A 100 11.50 -16.76 11.48
N GLN A 101 12.16 -17.60 10.65
CA GLN A 101 11.46 -18.59 9.81
C GLN A 101 10.66 -19.59 10.65
N LYS A 102 11.25 -20.12 11.73
CA LYS A 102 10.55 -21.02 12.65
C LYS A 102 9.34 -20.33 13.27
N MET A 103 9.54 -19.08 13.74
CA MET A 103 8.47 -18.28 14.32
C MET A 103 7.33 -18.03 13.34
N GLN A 104 7.63 -17.78 12.06
CA GLN A 104 6.61 -17.60 11.01
C GLN A 104 5.78 -18.88 10.78
N ARG A 105 6.41 -20.07 10.96
CA ARG A 105 5.75 -21.37 10.84
C ARG A 105 4.91 -21.76 12.05
N GLU A 106 5.10 -21.13 13.21
CA GLU A 106 4.31 -21.34 14.45
C GLU A 106 2.85 -20.88 14.34
N GLY A 107 2.44 -20.32 13.20
CA GLY A 107 1.07 -19.89 12.94
C GLY A 107 0.73 -18.56 13.63
N GLU A 108 -0.44 -18.47 14.26
CA GLU A 108 -0.94 -17.20 14.81
C GLU A 108 -0.10 -16.67 15.99
N SER A 109 0.41 -17.56 16.85
CA SER A 109 1.28 -17.17 17.97
C SER A 109 2.58 -16.55 17.46
N GLY A 110 3.20 -17.17 16.46
CA GLY A 110 4.43 -16.65 15.85
C GLY A 110 4.22 -15.31 15.14
N ARG A 111 3.10 -15.14 14.44
CA ARG A 111 2.75 -13.85 13.80
C ARG A 111 2.60 -12.73 14.84
N LYS A 112 1.98 -13.00 15.99
CA LYS A 112 1.87 -12.02 17.09
C LYS A 112 3.24 -11.60 17.62
N LYS A 113 4.18 -12.54 17.77
CA LYS A 113 5.56 -12.24 18.20
C LYS A 113 6.29 -11.40 17.16
N ILE A 114 6.21 -11.75 15.88
CA ILE A 114 6.81 -10.97 14.78
C ILE A 114 6.24 -9.54 14.76
N SER A 115 4.94 -9.38 14.94
CA SER A 115 4.30 -8.05 15.02
C SER A 115 4.84 -7.26 16.22
N ALA A 116 5.06 -7.89 17.38
CA ALA A 116 5.66 -7.22 18.54
C ALA A 116 7.10 -6.75 18.25
N TYR A 117 7.93 -7.61 17.65
CA TYR A 117 9.29 -7.22 17.23
C TYR A 117 9.28 -6.08 16.21
N THR A 118 8.33 -6.09 15.26
CA THR A 118 8.16 -4.99 14.30
C THR A 118 7.88 -3.67 15.02
N ARG A 119 7.02 -3.66 16.05
CA ARG A 119 6.74 -2.46 16.83
C ARG A 119 7.97 -1.97 17.61
N TYR A 120 8.76 -2.85 18.23
CA TYR A 120 10.00 -2.46 18.90
C TYR A 120 11.00 -1.87 17.91
N LEU A 121 11.15 -2.49 16.75
CA LEU A 121 12.02 -1.98 15.69
C LEU A 121 11.53 -0.63 15.16
N THR A 122 10.21 -0.44 15.06
CA THR A 122 9.62 0.85 14.68
C THR A 122 10.01 1.95 15.65
N VAL A 123 9.94 1.69 16.96
CA VAL A 123 10.36 2.67 17.98
C VAL A 123 11.86 2.98 17.86
N ALA A 124 12.70 1.96 17.64
CA ALA A 124 14.12 2.18 17.44
C ALA A 124 14.39 3.06 16.20
N ILE A 125 13.74 2.77 15.06
CA ILE A 125 13.86 3.59 13.84
C ILE A 125 13.38 5.02 14.08
N LEU A 126 12.27 5.21 14.81
CA LEU A 126 11.74 6.53 15.15
C LEU A 126 12.72 7.37 15.94
N LEU A 127 13.44 6.77 16.90
CA LEU A 127 14.46 7.49 17.68
C LEU A 127 15.63 8.01 16.84
N PHE A 128 15.90 7.40 15.68
CA PHE A 128 16.88 7.90 14.71
C PHE A 128 16.27 8.87 13.69
N GLN A 129 15.09 8.59 13.18
CA GLN A 129 14.45 9.41 12.14
C GLN A 129 13.90 10.73 12.67
N ALA A 130 13.36 10.77 13.89
CA ALA A 130 12.79 12.00 14.43
C ALA A 130 13.84 13.11 14.64
N PRO A 131 15.02 12.86 15.23
CA PRO A 131 16.08 13.85 15.28
C PRO A 131 16.57 14.29 13.89
N SER A 132 16.70 13.33 12.94
CA SER A 132 17.08 13.64 11.57
C SER A 132 16.09 14.60 10.88
N TYR A 133 14.80 14.35 11.05
CA TYR A 133 13.75 15.24 10.56
C TYR A 133 13.85 16.64 11.19
N LEU A 134 14.06 16.71 12.50
CA LEU A 134 14.18 17.99 13.22
C LEU A 134 15.43 18.77 12.78
N PHE A 135 16.55 18.10 12.54
CA PHE A 135 17.74 18.74 11.96
C PHE A 135 17.44 19.33 10.59
N ASN A 136 16.79 18.57 9.72
CA ASN A 136 16.37 19.06 8.41
C ASN A 136 15.44 20.28 8.55
N LEU A 137 14.46 20.21 9.43
CA LEU A 137 13.57 21.31 9.75
C LEU A 137 14.35 22.56 10.19
N LYS A 138 15.41 22.42 11.01
CA LYS A 138 16.26 23.53 11.46
C LYS A 138 16.92 24.24 10.29
N PHE A 139 17.47 23.50 9.32
CA PHE A 139 18.13 24.08 8.17
C PHE A 139 17.16 24.79 7.21
N GLN A 140 15.96 24.27 7.08
CA GLN A 140 14.96 24.79 6.15
C GLN A 140 14.16 25.98 6.73
N VAL A 141 13.86 25.90 8.02
CA VAL A 141 12.93 26.82 8.70
C VAL A 141 13.62 27.59 9.83
N GLY A 142 14.95 27.74 9.78
CA GLY A 142 15.81 28.29 10.83
C GLY A 142 15.24 29.38 11.77
N PRO A 143 14.49 30.39 11.29
CA PRO A 143 13.88 31.40 12.15
C PRO A 143 12.46 31.08 12.64
N ALA A 144 11.87 29.95 12.30
CA ALA A 144 10.49 29.62 12.66
C ALA A 144 10.34 28.96 14.05
N LEU A 145 11.39 28.87 14.85
CA LEU A 145 11.22 28.59 16.28
C LEU A 145 10.60 29.82 16.94
N ALA A 146 9.58 29.55 17.77
CA ALA A 146 9.00 30.60 18.59
C ALA A 146 10.09 31.31 19.41
N SER A 147 10.09 32.64 19.38
CA SER A 147 11.09 33.49 20.04
C SER A 147 11.27 33.09 21.51
N GLY A 148 12.47 32.66 21.88
CA GLY A 148 12.84 32.35 23.26
C GLY A 148 13.02 30.85 23.57
N ILE A 149 12.96 29.94 22.58
CA ILE A 149 13.21 28.51 22.80
C ILE A 149 14.58 28.15 22.19
N ASP A 150 15.49 27.60 23.04
CA ASP A 150 16.75 27.09 22.59
C ASP A 150 16.57 25.75 21.84
N TRP A 151 17.29 25.56 20.74
CA TRP A 151 17.20 24.36 19.89
C TRP A 151 17.40 23.04 20.65
N PRO A 152 18.36 22.85 21.52
CA PRO A 152 18.54 21.59 22.28
C PRO A 152 17.36 21.27 23.18
N VAL A 153 16.75 22.30 23.79
CA VAL A 153 15.57 22.17 24.66
C VAL A 153 14.33 21.78 23.86
N PHE A 154 14.20 22.27 22.63
CA PHE A 154 13.11 21.90 21.72
C PHE A 154 13.26 20.48 21.18
N MET A 155 14.47 20.04 20.86
CA MET A 155 14.74 18.79 20.13
C MET A 155 14.26 17.55 20.89
N VAL A 156 14.48 17.47 22.21
CA VAL A 156 14.14 16.28 23.00
C VAL A 156 12.61 16.07 23.08
N PRO A 157 11.80 17.06 23.55
CA PRO A 157 10.35 16.87 23.59
C PRO A 157 9.74 16.71 22.20
N ALA A 158 10.24 17.39 21.16
CA ALA A 158 9.76 17.25 19.79
C ALA A 158 10.01 15.84 19.25
N THR A 159 11.16 15.22 19.54
CA THR A 159 11.46 13.82 19.19
C THR A 159 10.46 12.86 19.84
N ILE A 160 10.17 13.07 21.13
CA ILE A 160 9.20 12.21 21.86
C ILE A 160 7.80 12.37 21.27
N ILE A 161 7.37 13.61 20.98
CA ILE A 161 6.06 13.89 20.40
C ILE A 161 5.93 13.24 19.01
N LEU A 162 6.95 13.36 18.15
CA LEU A 162 6.96 12.72 16.83
C LEU A 162 6.90 11.19 16.91
N ALA A 163 7.66 10.62 17.84
CA ALA A 163 7.65 9.18 18.08
C ALA A 163 6.28 8.70 18.59
N ALA A 164 5.70 9.42 19.56
CA ALA A 164 4.36 9.13 20.08
C ALA A 164 3.28 9.29 18.99
N GLY A 165 3.38 10.33 18.15
CA GLY A 165 2.48 10.57 17.03
C GLY A 165 2.49 9.44 16.01
N SER A 166 3.67 8.97 15.61
CA SER A 166 3.81 7.85 14.67
C SER A 166 3.31 6.53 15.26
N MET A 167 3.57 6.26 16.54
CA MET A 167 3.03 5.08 17.23
C MET A 167 1.51 5.15 17.38
N PHE A 168 0.95 6.34 17.56
CA PHE A 168 -0.50 6.56 17.59
C PHE A 168 -1.14 6.28 16.22
N ILE A 169 -0.51 6.72 15.12
CA ILE A 169 -0.99 6.39 13.76
C ILE A 169 -0.96 4.87 13.53
N LEU A 170 0.10 4.20 13.96
CA LEU A 170 0.19 2.74 13.87
C LEU A 170 -0.96 2.07 14.64
N TRP A 171 -1.21 2.52 15.88
CA TRP A 171 -2.33 2.02 16.69
C TRP A 171 -3.68 2.27 16.01
N LEU A 172 -3.90 3.44 15.40
CA LEU A 172 -5.10 3.73 14.60
C LEU A 172 -5.25 2.74 13.44
N GLY A 173 -4.16 2.49 12.69
CA GLY A 173 -4.15 1.53 11.58
C GLY A 173 -4.52 0.12 12.03
N GLU A 174 -3.95 -0.36 13.15
CA GLU A 174 -4.30 -1.65 13.72
C GLU A 174 -5.77 -1.71 14.16
N ARG A 175 -6.29 -0.64 14.78
CA ARG A 175 -7.70 -0.57 15.19
C ARG A 175 -8.66 -0.55 14.00
N ILE A 176 -8.30 0.11 12.91
CA ILE A 176 -9.09 0.04 11.66
C ILE A 176 -9.09 -1.40 11.12
N THR A 177 -7.94 -2.08 11.13
CA THR A 177 -7.84 -3.47 10.67
C THR A 177 -8.69 -4.41 11.52
N ASP A 178 -8.69 -4.25 12.85
CA ASP A 178 -9.40 -5.13 13.77
C ASP A 178 -10.92 -4.88 13.77
N LYS A 179 -11.35 -3.63 13.82
CA LYS A 179 -12.76 -3.23 14.04
C LYS A 179 -13.42 -2.56 12.84
N GLY A 180 -12.64 -2.13 11.87
CA GLY A 180 -13.12 -1.46 10.67
C GLY A 180 -13.21 -2.38 9.46
N ILE A 181 -12.97 -1.82 8.28
CA ILE A 181 -12.95 -2.51 6.99
C ILE A 181 -11.59 -2.28 6.34
N GLY A 182 -11.04 -3.31 5.72
CA GLY A 182 -9.78 -3.23 4.98
C GLY A 182 -8.55 -3.31 5.89
N ASN A 183 -7.39 -3.15 5.26
CA ASN A 183 -6.12 -3.00 5.97
C ASN A 183 -5.96 -1.55 6.40
N GLY A 184 -6.01 -1.28 7.70
CA GLY A 184 -5.99 0.08 8.25
C GLY A 184 -4.73 0.87 7.92
N VAL A 185 -3.57 0.22 7.91
CA VAL A 185 -2.29 0.85 7.52
C VAL A 185 -2.36 1.34 6.08
N SER A 186 -2.81 0.48 5.17
CA SER A 186 -2.95 0.81 3.75
C SER A 186 -4.01 1.88 3.51
N LEU A 187 -5.12 1.86 4.27
CA LEU A 187 -6.16 2.89 4.22
C LEU A 187 -5.65 4.26 4.66
N ILE A 188 -4.84 4.34 5.71
CA ILE A 188 -4.24 5.60 6.17
C ILE A 188 -3.34 6.19 5.09
N ILE A 189 -2.52 5.38 4.43
CA ILE A 189 -1.67 5.81 3.32
C ILE A 189 -2.52 6.31 2.15
N MET A 190 -3.53 5.53 1.75
CA MET A 190 -4.44 5.87 0.66
C MET A 190 -5.12 7.23 0.90
N ILE A 191 -5.61 7.47 2.11
CA ILE A 191 -6.27 8.72 2.46
C ILE A 191 -5.28 9.89 2.48
N GLY A 192 -4.03 9.66 2.89
CA GLY A 192 -2.96 10.64 2.74
C GLY A 192 -2.79 11.08 1.29
N ILE A 193 -2.74 10.11 0.38
CA ILE A 193 -2.61 10.34 -1.06
C ILE A 193 -3.83 11.09 -1.62
N ILE A 194 -5.05 10.59 -1.36
CA ILE A 194 -6.29 11.19 -1.87
C ILE A 194 -6.46 12.63 -1.41
N ALA A 195 -6.03 12.95 -0.21
CA ALA A 195 -6.20 14.29 0.36
C ALA A 195 -5.45 15.40 -0.38
N ARG A 196 -4.41 15.05 -1.13
CA ARG A 196 -3.64 16.00 -1.96
C ARG A 196 -4.18 16.12 -3.38
N LEU A 197 -4.91 15.12 -3.86
CA LEU A 197 -5.43 15.09 -5.23
C LEU A 197 -6.25 16.34 -5.60
N PRO A 198 -7.19 16.85 -4.77
CA PRO A 198 -7.94 18.04 -5.12
C PRO A 198 -7.05 19.28 -5.33
N ASN A 199 -6.07 19.50 -4.43
CA ASN A 199 -5.15 20.63 -4.56
C ASN A 199 -4.29 20.52 -5.81
N ALA A 200 -3.70 19.36 -6.07
CA ALA A 200 -2.90 19.12 -7.27
C ALA A 200 -3.72 19.33 -8.54
N PHE A 201 -4.96 18.85 -8.55
CA PHE A 201 -5.89 19.03 -9.68
C PHE A 201 -6.22 20.51 -9.96
N PHE A 202 -6.59 21.26 -8.91
CA PHE A 202 -6.91 22.69 -9.07
C PHE A 202 -5.69 23.52 -9.44
N GLN A 203 -4.52 23.20 -8.93
CA GLN A 203 -3.26 23.88 -9.29
C GLN A 203 -2.89 23.62 -10.75
N GLU A 204 -3.03 22.39 -11.25
CA GLU A 204 -2.80 22.08 -12.66
C GLU A 204 -3.82 22.78 -13.55
N ALA A 205 -5.10 22.66 -13.25
CA ALA A 205 -6.16 23.37 -13.98
C ALA A 205 -5.89 24.88 -14.03
N GLY A 206 -5.59 25.50 -12.88
CA GLY A 206 -5.28 26.94 -12.80
C GLY A 206 -4.07 27.33 -13.65
N SER A 207 -3.00 26.53 -13.66
CA SER A 207 -1.82 26.80 -14.49
C SER A 207 -2.11 26.71 -15.99
N ARG A 208 -2.91 25.72 -16.42
CA ARG A 208 -3.28 25.54 -17.81
C ARG A 208 -4.27 26.60 -18.31
N PHE A 209 -5.19 27.03 -17.48
CA PHE A 209 -6.12 28.13 -17.82
C PHE A 209 -5.47 29.50 -17.81
N ALA A 210 -4.45 29.72 -16.96
CA ALA A 210 -3.70 30.99 -16.91
C ALA A 210 -2.67 31.13 -18.04
N ALA A 211 -2.28 30.03 -18.70
CA ALA A 211 -1.36 30.06 -19.84
C ALA A 211 -2.03 30.77 -21.02
N ALA A 212 -1.52 31.92 -21.39
CA ALA A 212 -2.05 32.79 -22.48
C ALA A 212 -1.95 32.18 -23.90
N THR A 213 -1.30 31.04 -24.06
CA THR A 213 -1.21 30.26 -25.30
C THR A 213 -2.41 29.34 -25.40
N GLY A 214 -3.26 29.56 -26.38
CA GLY A 214 -4.60 28.97 -26.61
C GLY A 214 -4.72 27.43 -26.72
N GLY A 215 -3.78 26.66 -26.20
CA GLY A 215 -3.78 25.20 -26.15
C GLY A 215 -3.98 24.60 -24.76
N GLY A 216 -4.04 25.41 -23.70
CA GLY A 216 -4.01 24.90 -22.32
C GLY A 216 -5.18 24.00 -21.94
N LEU A 217 -6.39 24.30 -22.41
CA LEU A 217 -7.59 23.49 -22.17
C LEU A 217 -7.52 22.13 -22.88
N VAL A 218 -7.03 22.11 -24.13
CA VAL A 218 -6.88 20.87 -24.90
C VAL A 218 -5.85 19.96 -24.24
N MET A 219 -4.72 20.52 -23.78
CA MET A 219 -3.68 19.77 -23.10
C MET A 219 -4.18 19.19 -21.77
N PHE A 220 -4.93 19.98 -21.00
CA PHE A 220 -5.56 19.50 -19.75
C PHE A 220 -6.55 18.35 -19.99
N LEU A 221 -7.35 18.38 -21.06
CA LEU A 221 -8.23 17.28 -21.43
C LEU A 221 -7.45 16.01 -21.81
N ILE A 222 -6.34 16.17 -22.55
CA ILE A 222 -5.45 15.04 -22.89
C ILE A 222 -4.86 14.42 -21.61
N GLU A 223 -4.42 15.23 -20.67
CA GLU A 223 -3.92 14.78 -19.37
C GLU A 223 -4.97 13.96 -18.62
N ILE A 224 -6.21 14.42 -18.52
CA ILE A 224 -7.30 13.67 -17.88
C ILE A 224 -7.56 12.33 -18.60
N ILE A 225 -7.54 12.31 -19.92
CA ILE A 225 -7.75 11.07 -20.70
C ILE A 225 -6.61 10.07 -20.42
N ILE A 226 -5.36 10.54 -20.41
CA ILE A 226 -4.20 9.69 -20.10
C ILE A 226 -4.31 9.17 -18.65
N LEU A 227 -4.61 10.04 -17.68
CA LEU A 227 -4.82 9.64 -16.28
C LEU A 227 -5.88 8.54 -16.19
N TYR A 228 -7.03 8.71 -16.83
CA TYR A 228 -8.09 7.71 -16.85
C TYR A 228 -7.63 6.39 -17.47
N ALA A 229 -6.90 6.43 -18.58
CA ALA A 229 -6.36 5.24 -19.24
C ALA A 229 -5.38 4.48 -18.32
N VAL A 230 -4.49 5.19 -17.60
CA VAL A 230 -3.54 4.59 -16.66
C VAL A 230 -4.26 3.98 -15.46
N VAL A 231 -5.30 4.63 -14.92
CA VAL A 231 -6.15 4.06 -13.86
C VAL A 231 -6.82 2.77 -14.33
N CYS A 232 -7.42 2.75 -15.53
CA CYS A 232 -8.02 1.55 -16.11
C CYS A 232 -6.99 0.43 -16.29
N ALA A 233 -5.81 0.73 -16.82
CA ALA A 233 -4.73 -0.24 -16.97
C ALA A 233 -4.29 -0.83 -15.61
N SER A 234 -4.18 0.02 -14.58
CA SER A 234 -3.85 -0.41 -13.21
C SER A 234 -4.92 -1.33 -12.62
N ILE A 235 -6.20 -1.05 -12.83
CA ILE A 235 -7.31 -1.90 -12.37
C ILE A 235 -7.25 -3.26 -13.05
N VAL A 236 -7.05 -3.30 -14.38
CA VAL A 236 -6.93 -4.56 -15.13
C VAL A 236 -5.75 -5.40 -14.63
N LEU A 237 -4.61 -4.76 -14.33
CA LEU A 237 -3.45 -5.42 -13.77
C LEU A 237 -3.75 -6.07 -12.41
N VAL A 238 -4.34 -5.31 -11.49
CA VAL A 238 -4.62 -5.77 -10.11
C VAL A 238 -5.70 -6.86 -10.09
N GLN A 239 -6.69 -6.79 -10.99
CA GLN A 239 -7.74 -7.81 -11.13
C GLN A 239 -7.33 -9.01 -11.97
N GLY A 240 -6.20 -8.93 -12.69
CA GLY A 240 -5.70 -10.00 -13.54
C GLY A 240 -5.46 -11.30 -12.78
N VAL A 241 -6.15 -12.39 -13.16
CA VAL A 241 -6.05 -13.68 -12.48
C VAL A 241 -5.91 -14.81 -13.51
N ARG A 242 -4.90 -15.66 -13.35
CA ARG A 242 -4.77 -16.93 -14.08
C ARG A 242 -5.46 -18.04 -13.30
N LYS A 243 -6.48 -18.66 -13.87
CA LYS A 243 -7.22 -19.77 -13.28
C LYS A 243 -6.58 -21.10 -13.68
N ILE A 244 -6.06 -21.86 -12.69
CA ILE A 244 -5.56 -23.23 -12.92
C ILE A 244 -6.68 -24.20 -12.60
N PRO A 245 -7.09 -25.09 -13.55
CA PRO A 245 -8.13 -26.07 -13.28
C PRO A 245 -7.61 -27.16 -12.35
N VAL A 246 -8.33 -27.45 -11.29
CA VAL A 246 -8.09 -28.53 -10.35
C VAL A 246 -9.30 -29.43 -10.30
N GLN A 247 -9.08 -30.74 -10.35
CA GLN A 247 -10.11 -31.74 -10.24
C GLN A 247 -9.97 -32.50 -8.93
N TYR A 248 -11.04 -32.58 -8.17
CA TYR A 248 -11.09 -33.37 -6.95
C TYR A 248 -11.65 -34.77 -7.25
N ALA A 249 -11.10 -35.79 -6.60
CA ALA A 249 -11.57 -37.15 -6.75
C ALA A 249 -13.04 -37.27 -6.31
N LYS A 250 -13.81 -38.05 -7.06
CA LYS A 250 -15.20 -38.37 -6.68
C LYS A 250 -15.18 -39.31 -5.49
N ARG A 251 -15.90 -38.99 -4.43
CA ARG A 251 -16.18 -39.90 -3.31
C ARG A 251 -17.57 -40.51 -3.49
N VAL A 252 -17.64 -41.82 -3.51
CA VAL A 252 -18.91 -42.55 -3.51
C VAL A 252 -19.18 -43.01 -2.08
N VAL A 253 -20.26 -42.53 -1.48
CA VAL A 253 -20.72 -42.94 -0.15
C VAL A 253 -22.13 -43.51 -0.32
N GLY A 254 -22.22 -44.84 -0.31
CA GLY A 254 -23.46 -45.56 -0.65
C GLY A 254 -23.85 -45.32 -2.11
N ASN A 255 -25.10 -44.95 -2.35
CA ASN A 255 -25.64 -44.70 -3.70
C ASN A 255 -25.49 -43.25 -4.17
N LYS A 256 -24.74 -42.39 -3.43
CA LYS A 256 -24.53 -41.00 -3.76
C LYS A 256 -23.07 -40.69 -4.07
N THR A 257 -22.85 -40.04 -5.19
CA THR A 257 -21.53 -39.54 -5.59
C THR A 257 -21.34 -38.10 -5.09
N TYR A 258 -20.33 -37.86 -4.26
CA TYR A 258 -19.92 -36.57 -3.77
C TYR A 258 -18.60 -36.16 -4.41
N GLY A 259 -18.44 -34.88 -4.81
CA GLY A 259 -17.22 -34.36 -5.42
C GLY A 259 -17.20 -34.48 -6.95
N GLY A 260 -16.03 -34.37 -7.55
CA GLY A 260 -15.84 -34.38 -9.00
C GLY A 260 -16.09 -33.04 -9.71
N ALA A 261 -16.42 -31.99 -8.99
CA ALA A 261 -16.53 -30.66 -9.57
C ALA A 261 -15.13 -30.12 -9.92
N ARG A 262 -15.00 -29.52 -11.10
CA ARG A 262 -13.80 -28.76 -11.46
C ARG A 262 -13.78 -27.47 -10.66
N GLN A 263 -12.73 -27.26 -9.90
CA GLN A 263 -12.45 -26.01 -9.21
C GLN A 263 -11.25 -25.33 -9.86
N TYR A 264 -11.09 -24.06 -9.61
CA TYR A 264 -9.99 -23.28 -10.16
C TYR A 264 -9.19 -22.63 -9.04
N ILE A 265 -7.87 -22.77 -9.08
CA ILE A 265 -6.98 -22.00 -8.21
C ILE A 265 -6.69 -20.68 -8.91
N PRO A 266 -7.11 -19.55 -8.32
CA PRO A 266 -6.84 -18.24 -8.88
C PRO A 266 -5.42 -17.80 -8.53
N LEU A 267 -4.52 -17.73 -9.49
CA LEU A 267 -3.21 -17.10 -9.34
C LEU A 267 -3.31 -15.65 -9.82
N LYS A 268 -3.16 -14.70 -8.92
CA LYS A 268 -3.18 -13.27 -9.23
C LYS A 268 -1.91 -12.89 -10.01
N LEU A 269 -2.04 -12.09 -11.07
CA LEU A 269 -0.92 -11.46 -11.78
C LEU A 269 -0.10 -10.60 -10.83
N PHE A 270 -0.80 -9.91 -9.94
CA PHE A 270 -0.27 -9.01 -8.92
C PHE A 270 -0.36 -9.68 -7.54
N ALA A 271 0.24 -10.87 -7.41
CA ALA A 271 0.21 -11.65 -6.16
C ALA A 271 0.93 -10.95 -5.00
N ALA A 272 1.96 -10.19 -5.32
CA ALA A 272 2.75 -9.43 -4.35
C ALA A 272 2.05 -8.15 -3.85
N ASN A 273 0.90 -7.77 -4.41
CA ASN A 273 0.22 -6.50 -4.12
C ASN A 273 1.18 -5.30 -4.23
N VAL A 274 0.96 -4.26 -3.45
CA VAL A 274 1.72 -2.99 -3.49
C VAL A 274 3.10 -3.10 -2.82
N MET A 275 3.37 -4.18 -2.09
CA MET A 275 4.59 -4.33 -1.28
C MET A 275 5.91 -4.16 -2.06
N PRO A 276 6.13 -4.76 -3.24
CA PRO A 276 7.37 -4.60 -4.00
C PRO A 276 7.73 -3.15 -4.31
N ILE A 277 6.73 -2.32 -4.58
CA ILE A 277 6.91 -0.92 -4.92
C ILE A 277 7.33 -0.13 -3.68
N ILE A 278 6.68 -0.40 -2.55
CA ILE A 278 7.03 0.23 -1.27
C ILE A 278 8.47 -0.16 -0.86
N PHE A 279 8.87 -1.43 -1.08
CA PHE A 279 10.23 -1.89 -0.84
C PHE A 279 11.26 -1.19 -1.73
N ALA A 280 11.01 -1.13 -3.04
CA ALA A 280 11.87 -0.44 -3.98
C ALA A 280 12.04 1.03 -3.59
N GLN A 281 10.95 1.68 -3.20
CA GLN A 281 10.97 3.07 -2.78
C GLN A 281 11.75 3.27 -1.46
N ALA A 282 11.52 2.41 -0.47
CA ALA A 282 12.25 2.48 0.80
C ALA A 282 13.76 2.29 0.58
N LEU A 283 14.16 1.40 -0.33
CA LEU A 283 15.56 1.22 -0.68
C LEU A 283 16.14 2.46 -1.37
N MET A 284 15.39 3.14 -2.22
CA MET A 284 15.81 4.38 -2.87
C MET A 284 15.99 5.55 -1.89
N PHE A 285 15.38 5.50 -0.70
CA PHE A 285 15.63 6.49 0.36
C PHE A 285 17.00 6.35 1.05
N ILE A 286 17.60 5.15 1.05
CA ILE A 286 18.90 4.92 1.73
C ILE A 286 20.02 5.75 1.14
N PRO A 287 20.29 5.75 -0.19
CA PRO A 287 21.31 6.61 -0.80
C PRO A 287 21.11 8.09 -0.49
N LEU A 288 19.84 8.53 -0.45
CA LEU A 288 19.51 9.91 -0.15
C LEU A 288 19.82 10.31 1.29
N ALA A 289 19.49 9.44 2.24
CA ALA A 289 19.84 9.68 3.63
C ALA A 289 21.36 9.81 3.80
N ILE A 290 22.16 9.00 3.10
CA ILE A 290 23.61 9.06 3.14
C ILE A 290 24.12 10.39 2.54
N VAL A 291 23.59 10.83 1.40
CA VAL A 291 23.97 12.09 0.75
C VAL A 291 23.61 13.31 1.59
N GLN A 292 22.50 13.24 2.32
CA GLN A 292 22.03 14.33 3.20
C GLN A 292 22.97 14.55 4.40
N TYR A 293 23.69 13.49 4.83
CA TYR A 293 24.75 13.59 5.86
C TYR A 293 26.13 13.96 5.29
N ALA A 294 26.39 13.64 4.02
CA ALA A 294 27.60 14.09 3.30
C ALA A 294 27.34 15.49 2.72
N ASN A 295 28.36 16.36 2.70
CA ASN A 295 28.23 17.74 2.20
C ASN A 295 27.55 17.80 0.82
N PRO A 296 26.40 18.49 0.67
CA PRO A 296 25.64 18.53 -0.59
C PRO A 296 26.42 19.16 -1.77
N GLN A 297 27.47 19.93 -1.47
CA GLN A 297 28.29 20.63 -2.50
C GLN A 297 29.28 19.71 -3.21
N GLU A 298 29.65 18.58 -2.61
CA GLU A 298 30.54 17.58 -3.21
C GLU A 298 29.78 16.39 -3.83
N ALA A 299 28.46 16.50 -3.98
CA ALA A 299 27.65 15.43 -4.55
C ALA A 299 28.08 15.10 -5.98
N SER A 300 28.58 13.88 -6.17
CA SER A 300 28.95 13.32 -7.47
C SER A 300 27.76 13.41 -8.45
N TRP A 301 28.04 13.46 -9.77
CA TRP A 301 27.02 13.38 -10.80
C TRP A 301 26.00 12.24 -10.53
N PHE A 302 26.48 11.10 -10.09
CA PHE A 302 25.65 9.93 -9.78
C PHE A 302 24.65 10.22 -8.65
N THR A 303 25.07 10.86 -7.58
CA THR A 303 24.21 11.20 -6.44
C THR A 303 23.17 12.26 -6.80
N ARG A 304 23.53 13.25 -7.61
CA ARG A 304 22.57 14.25 -8.13
C ARG A 304 21.48 13.60 -8.98
N SER A 305 21.87 12.67 -9.88
CA SER A 305 20.92 11.94 -10.72
C SER A 305 19.99 11.02 -9.94
N LEU A 306 20.42 10.51 -8.78
CA LEU A 306 19.58 9.72 -7.88
C LEU A 306 18.61 10.59 -7.06
N MET A 307 18.92 11.86 -6.85
CA MET A 307 18.04 12.79 -6.13
C MET A 307 16.91 13.32 -7.00
N ASP A 308 17.08 13.30 -8.30
CA ASP A 308 16.09 13.78 -9.25
C ASP A 308 15.19 12.65 -9.77
N HIS A 309 13.91 12.70 -9.41
CA HIS A 309 12.90 11.72 -9.83
C HIS A 309 12.63 11.72 -11.33
N GLN A 310 12.95 12.80 -12.03
CA GLN A 310 12.81 12.90 -13.48
C GLN A 310 14.03 12.33 -14.20
N SER A 311 15.13 12.08 -13.48
CA SER A 311 16.34 11.50 -14.07
C SER A 311 16.08 10.09 -14.60
N TRP A 312 16.55 9.82 -15.81
CA TRP A 312 16.46 8.49 -16.42
C TRP A 312 17.14 7.43 -15.56
N LEU A 313 18.27 7.77 -14.90
CA LEU A 313 19.03 6.86 -14.05
C LEU A 313 18.20 6.43 -12.82
N TYR A 314 17.54 7.38 -12.15
CA TYR A 314 16.64 7.09 -11.06
C TYR A 314 15.55 6.11 -11.49
N ASN A 315 14.87 6.40 -12.61
CA ASN A 315 13.75 5.60 -13.09
C ASN A 315 14.17 4.20 -13.54
N VAL A 316 15.33 4.03 -14.15
CA VAL A 316 15.85 2.71 -14.53
C VAL A 316 16.18 1.87 -13.30
N ILE A 317 16.90 2.43 -12.33
CA ILE A 317 17.23 1.72 -11.09
C ILE A 317 15.95 1.35 -10.34
N PHE A 318 14.99 2.28 -10.24
CA PHE A 318 13.72 2.05 -9.59
C PHE A 318 12.92 0.93 -10.27
N ALA A 319 12.86 0.89 -11.61
CA ALA A 319 12.24 -0.19 -12.36
C ALA A 319 12.88 -1.55 -12.10
N ILE A 320 14.22 -1.63 -12.12
CA ILE A 320 14.96 -2.87 -11.84
C ILE A 320 14.66 -3.35 -10.42
N LEU A 321 14.66 -2.45 -9.45
CA LEU A 321 14.32 -2.78 -8.07
C LEU A 321 12.89 -3.30 -7.94
N ILE A 322 11.91 -2.66 -8.58
CA ILE A 322 10.52 -3.13 -8.58
C ILE A 322 10.42 -4.54 -9.14
N ILE A 323 11.06 -4.82 -10.28
CA ILE A 323 11.06 -6.15 -10.90
C ILE A 323 11.68 -7.17 -9.94
N ALA A 324 12.88 -6.89 -9.41
CA ALA A 324 13.58 -7.76 -8.48
C ALA A 324 12.74 -8.07 -7.22
N PHE A 325 12.16 -7.03 -6.60
CA PHE A 325 11.32 -7.22 -5.42
C PHE A 325 9.98 -7.89 -5.73
N THR A 326 9.43 -7.72 -6.93
CA THR A 326 8.22 -8.44 -7.33
C THR A 326 8.47 -9.94 -7.39
N TYR A 327 9.58 -10.37 -8.00
CA TYR A 327 9.97 -11.78 -8.01
C TYR A 327 10.26 -12.30 -6.61
N PHE A 328 11.06 -11.57 -5.85
CA PHE A 328 11.42 -11.93 -4.47
C PHE A 328 10.18 -12.10 -3.59
N TYR A 329 9.26 -11.12 -3.62
CA TYR A 329 8.07 -11.15 -2.78
C TYR A 329 7.06 -12.22 -3.23
N THR A 330 6.93 -12.44 -4.53
CA THR A 330 6.08 -13.52 -5.07
C THR A 330 6.58 -14.89 -4.62
N ALA A 331 7.90 -15.12 -4.64
CA ALA A 331 8.50 -16.37 -4.18
C ALA A 331 8.31 -16.63 -2.67
N ILE A 332 8.25 -15.56 -1.86
CA ILE A 332 8.01 -15.69 -0.42
C ILE A 332 6.54 -15.93 -0.10
N THR A 333 5.65 -15.19 -0.78
CA THR A 333 4.22 -15.19 -0.46
C THR A 333 3.53 -16.47 -0.94
N LEU A 334 3.94 -16.97 -2.10
CA LEU A 334 3.39 -18.16 -2.71
C LEU A 334 4.42 -19.29 -2.61
N ASN A 335 4.07 -20.36 -1.88
CA ASN A 335 4.90 -21.54 -1.74
C ASN A 335 4.31 -22.68 -2.59
N PRO A 336 4.86 -22.96 -3.80
CA PRO A 336 4.32 -23.97 -4.70
C PRO A 336 4.33 -25.37 -4.09
N THR A 337 5.34 -25.70 -3.27
CA THR A 337 5.45 -27.01 -2.62
C THR A 337 4.32 -27.22 -1.61
N GLN A 338 4.05 -26.23 -0.78
CA GLN A 338 2.96 -26.29 0.19
C GLN A 338 1.59 -26.37 -0.51
N MET A 339 1.39 -25.60 -1.56
CA MET A 339 0.16 -25.64 -2.37
C MET A 339 -0.06 -27.04 -2.98
N ALA A 340 0.99 -27.66 -3.52
CA ALA A 340 0.92 -29.00 -4.10
C ALA A 340 0.64 -30.08 -3.02
N GLU A 341 1.23 -29.95 -1.83
CA GLU A 341 0.96 -30.85 -0.70
C GLU A 341 -0.48 -30.71 -0.19
N ASP A 342 -0.98 -29.49 -0.04
CA ASP A 342 -2.36 -29.23 0.40
C ASP A 342 -3.38 -29.79 -0.62
N MET A 343 -3.09 -29.64 -1.92
CA MET A 343 -3.90 -30.26 -2.98
C MET A 343 -3.88 -31.78 -2.86
N LYS A 344 -2.69 -32.40 -2.66
CA LYS A 344 -2.56 -33.83 -2.50
C LYS A 344 -3.32 -34.35 -1.28
N ARG A 345 -3.24 -33.65 -0.13
CA ARG A 345 -3.99 -33.99 1.10
C ARG A 345 -5.50 -33.95 0.88
N ASN A 346 -5.99 -33.01 0.06
CA ASN A 346 -7.40 -32.86 -0.27
C ASN A 346 -7.86 -33.72 -1.47
N ASN A 347 -7.02 -34.69 -1.93
CA ASN A 347 -7.27 -35.53 -3.10
C ASN A 347 -7.57 -34.71 -4.38
N GLY A 348 -7.00 -33.51 -4.50
CA GLY A 348 -7.04 -32.67 -5.68
C GLY A 348 -5.85 -32.94 -6.60
N PHE A 349 -6.04 -32.87 -7.90
CA PHE A 349 -4.98 -32.98 -8.90
C PHE A 349 -5.23 -32.04 -10.08
N ILE A 350 -4.16 -31.63 -10.73
CA ILE A 350 -4.21 -30.87 -11.98
C ILE A 350 -4.29 -31.89 -13.13
N PRO A 351 -5.29 -31.79 -14.02
CA PRO A 351 -5.38 -32.69 -15.17
C PRO A 351 -4.08 -32.68 -16.02
N GLY A 352 -3.47 -33.84 -16.24
CA GLY A 352 -2.25 -33.96 -17.02
C GLY A 352 -0.93 -33.81 -16.24
N VAL A 353 -0.98 -33.56 -14.92
CA VAL A 353 0.21 -33.41 -14.07
C VAL A 353 0.15 -34.38 -12.89
N LYS A 354 1.26 -35.07 -12.61
CA LYS A 354 1.32 -36.02 -11.47
C LYS A 354 1.23 -35.27 -10.13
N PRO A 355 0.42 -35.74 -9.15
CA PRO A 355 0.35 -35.16 -7.83
C PRO A 355 1.69 -35.18 -7.09
N GLY A 356 2.07 -34.09 -6.44
CA GLY A 356 3.30 -33.97 -5.66
C GLY A 356 4.32 -33.03 -6.28
N LYS A 357 5.56 -33.46 -6.50
CA LYS A 357 6.65 -32.62 -7.01
C LYS A 357 6.36 -32.03 -8.38
N ASP A 358 5.84 -32.83 -9.31
CA ASP A 358 5.52 -32.35 -10.67
C ASP A 358 4.44 -31.26 -10.64
N THR A 359 3.48 -31.35 -9.71
CA THR A 359 2.47 -30.32 -9.49
C THR A 359 3.10 -29.03 -8.93
N ALA A 360 4.05 -29.13 -8.00
CA ALA A 360 4.76 -27.98 -7.47
C ALA A 360 5.58 -27.27 -8.56
N GLU A 361 6.31 -28.04 -9.38
CA GLU A 361 7.10 -27.52 -10.50
C GLU A 361 6.24 -26.85 -11.58
N TYR A 362 5.07 -27.45 -11.88
CA TYR A 362 4.10 -26.85 -12.79
C TYR A 362 3.58 -25.50 -12.28
N ILE A 363 3.19 -25.43 -10.98
CA ILE A 363 2.71 -24.19 -10.37
C ILE A 363 3.82 -23.14 -10.38
N ASP A 364 5.05 -23.50 -10.02
CA ASP A 364 6.20 -22.59 -10.01
C ASP A 364 6.50 -22.03 -11.42
N THR A 365 6.47 -22.89 -12.44
CA THR A 365 6.64 -22.48 -13.84
C THR A 365 5.55 -21.50 -14.28
N VAL A 366 4.29 -21.77 -13.92
CA VAL A 366 3.17 -20.87 -14.25
C VAL A 366 3.32 -19.55 -13.51
N MET A 367 3.70 -19.58 -12.24
CA MET A 367 3.94 -18.37 -11.43
C MET A 367 5.05 -17.52 -12.02
N SER A 368 6.21 -18.09 -12.33
CA SER A 368 7.34 -17.36 -12.92
C SER A 368 6.96 -16.69 -14.25
N ARG A 369 6.19 -17.39 -15.09
CA ARG A 369 5.72 -16.84 -16.37
C ARG A 369 4.70 -15.71 -16.21
N ILE A 370 3.88 -15.73 -15.15
CA ILE A 370 2.89 -14.68 -14.87
C ILE A 370 3.56 -13.48 -14.20
N THR A 371 4.53 -13.70 -13.32
CA THR A 371 5.23 -12.66 -12.58
C THR A 371 6.01 -11.74 -13.52
N LEU A 372 6.61 -12.26 -14.61
CA LEU A 372 7.38 -11.43 -15.54
C LEU A 372 6.55 -10.30 -16.18
N PRO A 373 5.45 -10.56 -16.92
CA PRO A 373 4.63 -9.49 -17.47
C PRO A 373 4.01 -8.60 -16.38
N GLY A 374 3.63 -9.19 -15.23
CA GLY A 374 3.15 -8.44 -14.08
C GLY A 374 4.16 -7.43 -13.58
N SER A 375 5.41 -7.85 -13.34
CA SER A 375 6.48 -6.97 -12.83
C SER A 375 6.86 -5.87 -13.83
N LEU A 376 6.91 -6.18 -15.14
CA LEU A 376 7.17 -5.19 -16.18
C LEU A 376 6.05 -4.14 -16.23
N PHE A 377 4.80 -4.55 -16.13
CA PHE A 377 3.66 -3.63 -16.13
C PHE A 377 3.66 -2.71 -14.90
N ILE A 378 3.98 -3.28 -13.73
CA ILE A 378 4.11 -2.49 -12.48
C ILE A 378 5.24 -1.48 -12.61
N ALA A 379 6.41 -1.90 -13.11
CA ALA A 379 7.54 -1.02 -13.33
C ALA A 379 7.21 0.10 -14.32
N PHE A 380 6.49 -0.21 -15.40
CA PHE A 380 6.03 0.79 -16.37
C PHE A 380 5.10 1.82 -15.73
N ILE A 381 4.09 1.39 -14.98
CA ILE A 381 3.17 2.31 -14.27
C ILE A 381 3.93 3.13 -13.22
N ALA A 382 4.91 2.53 -12.55
CA ALA A 382 5.70 3.22 -11.54
C ALA A 382 6.56 4.38 -12.12
N ILE A 383 6.97 4.28 -13.39
CA ILE A 383 7.78 5.30 -14.07
C ILE A 383 6.91 6.35 -14.77
N MET A 384 5.61 6.11 -14.96
CA MET A 384 4.71 7.05 -15.66
C MET A 384 4.76 8.52 -15.18
N PRO A 385 4.95 8.82 -13.87
CA PRO A 385 5.12 10.20 -13.42
C PRO A 385 6.30 10.93 -14.09
N ALA A 386 7.40 10.23 -14.39
CA ALA A 386 8.53 10.83 -15.10
C ALA A 386 8.16 11.21 -16.55
N PHE A 387 7.36 10.38 -17.23
CA PHE A 387 6.84 10.73 -18.55
C PHE A 387 5.84 11.88 -18.49
N ALA A 388 5.00 11.98 -17.47
CA ALA A 388 4.11 13.11 -17.26
C ALA A 388 4.89 14.42 -17.06
N GLY A 389 6.04 14.36 -16.35
CA GLY A 389 6.94 15.50 -16.21
C GLY A 389 7.51 16.01 -17.53
N LEU A 390 7.73 15.14 -18.53
CA LEU A 390 8.17 15.56 -19.88
C LEU A 390 7.09 16.30 -20.65
N LEU A 391 5.82 16.20 -20.25
CA LEU A 391 4.67 16.93 -20.82
C LEU A 391 4.39 18.25 -20.10
N ASP A 392 5.34 18.75 -19.33
CA ASP A 392 5.21 19.97 -18.51
C ASP A 392 4.02 19.93 -17.51
N VAL A 393 3.63 18.73 -17.07
CA VAL A 393 2.64 18.55 -16.00
C VAL A 393 3.30 18.92 -14.67
N LYS A 394 2.61 19.68 -13.83
CA LYS A 394 3.14 20.00 -12.49
C LYS A 394 3.43 18.74 -11.71
N GLN A 395 4.57 18.74 -10.99
CA GLN A 395 5.10 17.56 -10.31
C GLN A 395 4.11 16.95 -9.31
N GLU A 396 3.33 17.77 -8.60
CA GLU A 396 2.31 17.30 -7.67
C GLU A 396 1.20 16.51 -8.38
N PHE A 397 0.77 16.95 -9.55
CA PHE A 397 -0.26 16.26 -10.34
C PHE A 397 0.33 15.07 -11.10
N ALA A 398 1.57 15.17 -11.60
CA ALA A 398 2.28 14.09 -12.27
C ALA A 398 2.39 12.82 -11.42
N GLN A 399 2.50 12.94 -10.09
CA GLN A 399 2.55 11.80 -9.16
C GLN A 399 1.26 10.95 -9.17
N PHE A 400 0.13 11.50 -9.62
CA PHE A 400 -1.13 10.77 -9.76
C PHE A 400 -1.25 10.03 -11.10
N PHE A 401 -0.40 10.32 -12.09
CA PHE A 401 -0.38 9.59 -13.36
C PHE A 401 0.19 8.19 -13.27
N GLY A 402 0.70 7.80 -12.11
CA GLY A 402 1.28 6.48 -11.91
C GLY A 402 2.03 6.43 -10.60
N GLY A 403 3.20 5.78 -10.63
CA GLY A 403 4.04 5.66 -9.46
C GLY A 403 3.40 4.81 -8.37
N THR A 404 3.98 4.94 -7.19
CA THR A 404 3.53 4.21 -6.00
C THR A 404 2.13 4.65 -5.54
N SER A 405 1.81 5.92 -5.68
CA SER A 405 0.54 6.51 -5.21
C SER A 405 -0.68 5.92 -5.90
N LEU A 406 -0.68 5.86 -7.21
CA LEU A 406 -1.81 5.32 -7.98
C LEU A 406 -1.99 3.83 -7.73
N LEU A 407 -0.90 3.05 -7.70
CA LEU A 407 -0.96 1.61 -7.46
C LEU A 407 -1.43 1.28 -6.05
N ILE A 408 -1.00 2.05 -5.04
CA ILE A 408 -1.50 1.93 -3.66
C ILE A 408 -2.99 2.24 -3.62
N LEU A 409 -3.41 3.35 -4.24
CA LEU A 409 -4.80 3.77 -4.26
C LEU A 409 -5.70 2.70 -4.88
N VAL A 410 -5.35 2.21 -6.08
CA VAL A 410 -6.12 1.18 -6.78
C VAL A 410 -6.12 -0.14 -6.00
N GLY A 411 -4.96 -0.57 -5.50
CA GLY A 411 -4.83 -1.81 -4.74
C GLY A 411 -5.67 -1.80 -3.46
N VAL A 412 -5.59 -0.73 -2.67
CA VAL A 412 -6.32 -0.61 -1.40
C VAL A 412 -7.83 -0.51 -1.63
N VAL A 413 -8.28 0.25 -2.64
CA VAL A 413 -9.70 0.36 -2.98
C VAL A 413 -10.25 -1.00 -3.40
N LEU A 414 -9.55 -1.73 -4.26
CA LEU A 414 -10.00 -3.06 -4.71
C LEU A 414 -10.01 -4.09 -3.57
N ASP A 415 -8.98 -4.11 -2.72
CA ASP A 415 -8.95 -5.00 -1.55
C ASP A 415 -10.10 -4.69 -0.57
N THR A 416 -10.38 -3.42 -0.35
CA THR A 416 -11.49 -2.98 0.51
C THR A 416 -12.85 -3.37 -0.08
N LEU A 417 -13.03 -3.19 -1.40
CA LEU A 417 -14.24 -3.62 -2.10
C LEU A 417 -14.44 -5.14 -2.02
N GLN A 418 -13.40 -5.93 -2.24
CA GLN A 418 -13.46 -7.39 -2.12
C GLN A 418 -13.86 -7.83 -0.70
N GLN A 419 -13.39 -7.15 0.34
CA GLN A 419 -13.80 -7.43 1.72
C GLN A 419 -15.27 -7.09 1.95
N ILE A 420 -15.76 -5.96 1.45
CA ILE A 420 -17.17 -5.57 1.53
C ILE A 420 -18.04 -6.61 0.81
N GLU A 421 -17.67 -7.03 -0.40
CA GLU A 421 -18.40 -8.05 -1.16
C GLU A 421 -18.43 -9.40 -0.42
N SER A 422 -17.30 -9.80 0.18
CA SER A 422 -17.22 -11.03 0.98
C SER A 422 -18.17 -10.98 2.19
N HIS A 423 -18.23 -9.87 2.91
CA HIS A 423 -19.18 -9.68 4.02
C HIS A 423 -20.63 -9.71 3.56
N LEU A 424 -20.93 -9.11 2.40
CA LEU A 424 -22.29 -9.14 1.83
C LEU A 424 -22.72 -10.55 1.44
N LEU A 425 -21.80 -11.33 0.83
CA LEU A 425 -22.07 -12.71 0.44
C LEU A 425 -22.33 -13.62 1.64
N MET A 426 -21.51 -13.53 2.70
CA MET A 426 -21.70 -14.33 3.92
C MET A 426 -23.07 -14.11 4.54
N ARG A 427 -23.52 -12.85 4.64
CA ARG A 427 -24.85 -12.51 5.19
C ARG A 427 -26.01 -12.95 4.29
N HIS A 428 -25.79 -12.96 2.98
CA HIS A 428 -26.83 -13.46 2.06
C HIS A 428 -27.06 -14.96 2.25
N TYR A 429 -26.02 -15.73 2.53
CA TYR A 429 -26.13 -17.15 2.87
C TYR A 429 -26.83 -17.37 4.22
N ASP A 430 -26.52 -16.60 5.25
CA ASP A 430 -27.20 -16.67 6.56
C ASP A 430 -28.70 -16.34 6.44
N GLY A 431 -29.05 -15.36 5.63
CA GLY A 431 -30.45 -15.00 5.34
C GLY A 431 -31.22 -16.11 4.60
N LEU A 432 -30.57 -16.83 3.71
CA LEU A 432 -31.12 -17.97 3.01
C LEU A 432 -31.35 -19.19 3.94
N LEU A 433 -30.42 -19.39 4.89
CA LEU A 433 -30.53 -20.43 5.91
C LEU A 433 -31.64 -20.11 6.93
N SER A 434 -31.73 -18.85 7.39
CA SER A 434 -32.74 -18.42 8.36
C SER A 434 -34.17 -18.34 7.77
N SER A 435 -34.29 -18.07 6.46
CA SER A 435 -35.58 -18.03 5.77
C SER A 435 -36.14 -19.41 5.34
N GLY A 436 -35.44 -20.50 5.69
CA GLY A 436 -35.88 -21.87 5.39
C GLY A 436 -35.92 -22.23 3.89
N ARG A 437 -35.41 -21.37 3.02
CA ARG A 437 -35.39 -21.62 1.56
C ARG A 437 -34.37 -22.66 1.10
N ILE A 438 -33.40 -22.98 1.97
CA ILE A 438 -32.49 -24.12 1.76
C ILE A 438 -32.92 -25.19 2.78
N HIS A 439 -33.88 -26.03 2.43
CA HIS A 439 -34.12 -27.27 3.16
C HIS A 439 -32.87 -28.16 2.91
N GLY A 440 -31.95 -28.18 3.86
CA GLY A 440 -31.01 -29.27 3.97
C GLY A 440 -31.80 -30.57 4.04
N ARG A 441 -31.69 -31.45 3.05
CA ARG A 441 -32.22 -32.82 3.06
C ARG A 441 -31.51 -33.62 4.17
N GLY A 442 -31.84 -33.33 5.42
CA GLY A 442 -31.27 -33.96 6.60
C GLY A 442 -32.35 -34.25 7.63
N GLY A 443 -33.51 -34.73 7.19
CA GLY A 443 -34.52 -35.28 8.03
C GLY A 443 -34.68 -36.74 7.70
N VAL A 444 -33.79 -37.59 8.14
CA VAL A 444 -34.08 -39.01 8.31
C VAL A 444 -34.09 -39.25 9.80
N ALA A 445 -35.32 -39.47 10.29
CA ALA A 445 -35.63 -39.87 11.63
C ALA A 445 -34.76 -41.04 12.10
N ALA A 446 -34.32 -40.94 13.35
CA ALA A 446 -33.84 -42.07 14.14
C ALA A 446 -34.98 -43.09 14.28
N TYR A 447 -34.68 -44.30 13.94
CA TYR A 447 -35.14 -45.51 14.57
C TYR A 447 -33.93 -46.38 14.75
#